data_1a16818f987cf442e27ae543a26c1f64
#
_entry.id   1a16818f987cf442e27ae543a26c1f64
#
_cell.length_a   1.000
_cell.length_b   1.000
_cell.length_c   1.000
_cell.angle_alpha   90.00
_cell.angle_beta   90.00
_cell.angle_gamma   90.00
#
_symmetry.space_group_name_H-M   'P 1'
#
loop_
_entity.id
_entity.type
_entity.pdbx_description
1 polymer ?
#
loop_
_entity_poly.entity_id
_entity_poly.type
_entity_poly.pdbx_seq_one_letter_code
_entity_poly.pdbx_strand_id
1 'polypeptide(L)'
;MKKYLSLLLALSLAACGSKADTSANAADGSQTQDNAPTEAPAGEPVELIVFAAASMTETMNQLKEMYEQNNPNVTVTYNFDSSGKLLTQIKEGADCDLFISAAPKQMNAMDASLIGDAEKNPNGLDLIVTDSRVDLLENKVTLTVPAGNPKGIERFDQLAELLKGGEVLLAIGNSDVPVGQYTLKIFNYYGIDETAVANKLTYGNNVKEVASQVSEGAVDCGIIYATDAHSAGLTVVDSATAEMCGQVIYPAAVLKGDKEDAAQDFLAYLQTDAAMTVFESVGFSAA
;
A
#
# COMPACT_ATOMS: atom_id res chain seq x y z
N MET A 1 11.42 -38.96 -35.43
CA MET A 1 11.10 -40.44 -35.56
C MET A 1 10.20 -40.82 -34.39
N LYS A 2 8.98 -41.27 -34.75
CA LYS A 2 8.16 -42.32 -34.10
C LYS A 2 7.83 -42.15 -32.60
N LYS A 3 6.63 -42.33 -32.09
CA LYS A 3 5.26 -42.68 -32.59
C LYS A 3 4.35 -42.73 -31.35
N TYR A 4 3.12 -42.24 -31.49
CA TYR A 4 1.81 -42.73 -31.05
C TYR A 4 1.70 -43.69 -29.84
N LEU A 5 0.72 -43.46 -28.95
CA LEU A 5 -0.44 -44.35 -28.91
C LEU A 5 -1.58 -43.76 -28.04
N SER A 6 -2.71 -43.59 -28.69
CA SER A 6 -4.05 -43.40 -28.10
C SER A 6 -4.56 -44.74 -27.57
N LEU A 7 -5.40 -44.75 -26.53
CA LEU A 7 -6.39 -45.81 -26.36
C LEU A 7 -7.67 -45.25 -25.73
N LEU A 8 -8.72 -45.28 -26.54
CA LEU A 8 -10.14 -45.19 -26.20
C LEU A 8 -10.66 -46.58 -25.78
N LEU A 9 -11.64 -46.67 -24.88
CA LEU A 9 -12.78 -47.63 -24.90
C LEU A 9 -13.69 -47.27 -23.71
N ALA A 10 -14.88 -46.74 -23.86
CA ALA A 10 -16.17 -47.20 -24.42
C ALA A 10 -17.00 -48.04 -23.44
N LEU A 11 -18.10 -47.43 -23.06
CA LEU A 11 -19.51 -47.92 -22.95
C LEU A 11 -19.85 -49.24 -22.25
N SER A 12 -20.79 -49.20 -21.29
CA SER A 12 -22.00 -50.02 -21.41
C SER A 12 -23.17 -49.52 -20.54
N LEU A 13 -24.29 -49.27 -21.21
CA LEU A 13 -25.63 -49.12 -20.63
C LEU A 13 -26.15 -50.51 -20.19
N ALA A 14 -26.99 -50.52 -19.14
CA ALA A 14 -28.11 -51.44 -19.07
C ALA A 14 -29.25 -50.84 -18.25
N ALA A 15 -30.39 -50.77 -18.86
CA ALA A 15 -31.70 -50.37 -18.34
C ALA A 15 -32.54 -51.60 -18.04
N CYS A 16 -33.70 -51.37 -17.41
CA CYS A 16 -34.90 -52.16 -17.17
C CYS A 16 -35.14 -52.43 -15.69
N GLY A 17 -36.26 -52.10 -15.06
CA GLY A 17 -37.64 -51.86 -15.49
C GLY A 17 -38.60 -52.63 -14.57
N SER A 18 -39.75 -52.01 -14.25
CA SER A 18 -41.04 -52.60 -13.84
C SER A 18 -41.41 -52.57 -12.34
N LYS A 19 -42.32 -51.63 -12.00
CA LYS A 19 -43.77 -51.78 -11.63
C LYS A 19 -44.13 -52.79 -10.53
N ALA A 20 -44.76 -52.37 -9.51
CA ALA A 20 -46.08 -51.95 -9.05
C ALA A 20 -46.36 -52.74 -7.73
N ASP A 21 -46.97 -52.30 -6.77
CA ASP A 21 -48.23 -51.77 -6.37
C ASP A 21 -48.38 -51.74 -4.84
N THR A 22 -49.09 -50.69 -4.38
CA THR A 22 -50.04 -50.60 -3.26
C THR A 22 -49.73 -51.11 -1.85
N SER A 23 -49.72 -50.24 -0.88
CA SER A 23 -50.78 -49.95 0.10
C SER A 23 -50.29 -49.16 1.30
N ALA A 24 -51.11 -48.18 1.64
CA ALA A 24 -51.12 -47.27 2.77
C ALA A 24 -50.76 -47.89 4.14
N ASN A 25 -50.04 -47.12 4.95
CA ASN A 25 -50.59 -46.65 6.21
C ASN A 25 -49.82 -45.43 6.76
N ALA A 26 -50.59 -44.52 7.37
CA ALA A 26 -50.17 -43.27 7.96
C ALA A 26 -49.43 -43.52 9.28
N ALA A 27 -48.44 -42.67 9.63
CA ALA A 27 -48.38 -41.85 10.82
C ALA A 27 -47.02 -41.18 10.99
N ASP A 28 -47.15 -39.92 11.23
CA ASP A 28 -46.42 -39.08 12.11
C ASP A 28 -45.08 -38.48 11.64
N GLY A 29 -45.19 -37.18 11.57
CA GLY A 29 -44.18 -36.30 11.08
C GLY A 29 -43.05 -36.02 12.05
N SER A 30 -41.91 -35.90 11.54
CA SER A 30 -40.93 -34.94 12.00
C SER A 30 -40.16 -34.47 10.78
N GLN A 31 -40.62 -33.38 10.19
CA GLN A 31 -39.81 -32.64 9.21
C GLN A 31 -38.67 -31.97 9.96
N THR A 32 -37.53 -32.58 9.98
CA THR A 32 -36.26 -31.84 10.13
C THR A 32 -36.09 -31.00 8.89
N GLN A 33 -36.47 -29.73 8.98
CA GLN A 33 -36.01 -28.71 8.02
C GLN A 33 -34.48 -28.64 8.12
N ASP A 34 -33.84 -29.22 7.14
CA ASP A 34 -32.45 -28.89 6.80
C ASP A 34 -32.45 -27.41 6.41
N ASN A 35 -32.15 -26.54 7.37
CA ASN A 35 -31.78 -25.16 7.08
C ASN A 35 -30.38 -25.19 6.47
N ALA A 36 -30.31 -25.38 5.17
CA ALA A 36 -29.14 -24.96 4.42
C ALA A 36 -28.93 -23.45 4.68
N PRO A 37 -27.71 -22.98 4.96
CA PRO A 37 -27.45 -21.56 5.06
C PRO A 37 -27.86 -20.92 3.73
N THR A 38 -28.83 -20.02 3.78
CA THR A 38 -29.14 -19.17 2.63
C THR A 38 -27.92 -18.27 2.45
N GLU A 39 -27.07 -18.59 1.48
CA GLU A 39 -26.07 -17.63 1.01
C GLU A 39 -26.82 -16.35 0.64
N ALA A 40 -26.44 -15.25 1.26
CA ALA A 40 -26.90 -13.93 0.84
C ALA A 40 -26.54 -13.79 -0.65
N PRO A 41 -27.41 -13.18 -1.50
CA PRO A 41 -27.08 -12.97 -2.89
C PRO A 41 -25.75 -12.22 -2.98
N ALA A 42 -24.75 -12.84 -3.55
CA ALA A 42 -23.50 -12.19 -3.84
C ALA A 42 -23.81 -10.99 -4.74
N GLY A 43 -23.40 -9.79 -4.32
CA GLY A 43 -23.53 -8.57 -5.14
C GLY A 43 -22.87 -8.76 -6.52
N GLU A 44 -23.11 -7.85 -7.45
CA GLU A 44 -22.39 -7.88 -8.73
C GLU A 44 -20.87 -7.81 -8.49
N PRO A 45 -20.05 -8.53 -9.28
CA PRO A 45 -18.60 -8.49 -9.13
C PRO A 45 -18.06 -7.07 -9.32
N VAL A 46 -17.24 -6.61 -8.40
CA VAL A 46 -16.59 -5.29 -8.43
C VAL A 46 -15.08 -5.48 -8.36
N GLU A 47 -14.35 -4.90 -9.30
CA GLU A 47 -12.90 -4.77 -9.22
C GLU A 47 -12.53 -3.36 -8.80
N LEU A 48 -11.86 -3.22 -7.64
CA LEU A 48 -11.34 -1.95 -7.15
C LEU A 48 -9.85 -1.82 -7.49
N ILE A 49 -9.49 -0.72 -8.11
CA ILE A 49 -8.10 -0.37 -8.41
C ILE A 49 -7.61 0.65 -7.38
N VAL A 50 -6.68 0.24 -6.54
CA VAL A 50 -6.15 1.04 -5.45
C VAL A 50 -4.70 1.39 -5.71
N PHE A 51 -4.39 2.67 -5.80
CA PHE A 51 -3.02 3.17 -5.87
C PHE A 51 -2.53 3.50 -4.46
N ALA A 52 -1.47 2.85 -4.01
CA ALA A 52 -0.96 3.04 -2.66
C ALA A 52 0.56 3.21 -2.66
N ALA A 53 1.04 4.04 -1.74
CA ALA A 53 2.48 4.25 -1.55
C ALA A 53 3.21 2.92 -1.30
N ALA A 54 4.38 2.73 -1.90
CA ALA A 54 5.17 1.50 -1.84
C ALA A 54 5.48 1.02 -0.41
N SER A 55 5.58 1.94 0.54
CA SER A 55 5.76 1.64 1.98
C SER A 55 4.60 0.86 2.61
N MET A 56 3.43 0.81 1.95
CA MET A 56 2.23 0.11 2.44
C MET A 56 2.06 -1.30 1.85
N THR A 57 2.98 -1.75 1.00
CA THR A 57 2.82 -2.99 0.21
C THR A 57 2.42 -4.19 1.08
N GLU A 58 3.11 -4.43 2.17
CA GLU A 58 2.91 -5.61 3.02
C GLU A 58 1.56 -5.55 3.74
N THR A 59 1.26 -4.42 4.38
CA THR A 59 0.01 -4.25 5.14
C THR A 59 -1.21 -4.26 4.23
N MET A 60 -1.15 -3.58 3.09
CA MET A 60 -2.28 -3.52 2.16
C MET A 60 -2.58 -4.89 1.54
N ASN A 61 -1.57 -5.71 1.22
CA ASN A 61 -1.79 -7.07 0.75
C ASN A 61 -2.48 -7.95 1.81
N GLN A 62 -2.07 -7.84 3.08
CA GLN A 62 -2.74 -8.54 4.17
C GLN A 62 -4.19 -8.07 4.35
N LEU A 63 -4.44 -6.76 4.30
CA LEU A 63 -5.77 -6.18 4.43
C LEU A 63 -6.69 -6.54 3.25
N LYS A 64 -6.14 -6.64 2.04
CA LYS A 64 -6.86 -7.17 0.88
C LYS A 64 -7.42 -8.57 1.16
N GLU A 65 -6.56 -9.50 1.60
CA GLU A 65 -6.99 -10.86 1.90
C GLU A 65 -8.10 -10.91 2.94
N MET A 66 -7.99 -10.08 3.99
CA MET A 66 -9.01 -9.98 5.04
C MET A 66 -10.33 -9.37 4.53
N TYR A 67 -10.24 -8.36 3.66
CA TYR A 67 -11.40 -7.67 3.09
C TYR A 67 -12.17 -8.57 2.12
N GLU A 68 -11.47 -9.21 1.17
CA GLU A 68 -12.05 -10.08 0.15
C GLU A 68 -12.71 -11.32 0.75
N GLN A 69 -12.20 -11.85 1.88
CA GLN A 69 -12.86 -12.94 2.63
C GLN A 69 -14.26 -12.57 3.11
N ASN A 70 -14.47 -11.32 3.49
CA ASN A 70 -15.75 -10.80 3.97
C ASN A 70 -16.63 -10.20 2.86
N ASN A 71 -16.03 -9.92 1.69
CA ASN A 71 -16.68 -9.30 0.54
C ASN A 71 -16.35 -10.09 -0.74
N PRO A 72 -16.89 -11.31 -0.89
CA PRO A 72 -16.48 -12.25 -1.95
C PRO A 72 -16.81 -11.78 -3.38
N ASN A 73 -17.63 -10.73 -3.51
CA ASN A 73 -17.94 -10.08 -4.79
C ASN A 73 -16.94 -8.94 -5.13
N VAL A 74 -16.02 -8.57 -4.23
CA VAL A 74 -15.05 -7.50 -4.46
C VAL A 74 -13.67 -8.10 -4.66
N THR A 75 -12.96 -7.63 -5.68
CA THR A 75 -11.54 -7.93 -5.91
C THR A 75 -10.76 -6.62 -5.85
N VAL A 76 -9.73 -6.56 -5.02
CA VAL A 76 -8.87 -5.38 -4.90
C VAL A 76 -7.58 -5.60 -5.68
N THR A 77 -7.28 -4.72 -6.62
CA THR A 77 -6.04 -4.72 -7.40
C THR A 77 -5.20 -3.51 -7.00
N TYR A 78 -3.94 -3.75 -6.64
CA TYR A 78 -3.03 -2.68 -6.22
C TYR A 78 -2.05 -2.27 -7.31
N ASN A 79 -1.76 -0.96 -7.32
CA ASN A 79 -0.57 -0.39 -7.95
C ASN A 79 0.28 0.26 -6.86
N PHE A 80 1.47 -0.30 -6.61
CA PHE A 80 2.39 0.20 -5.60
C PHE A 80 3.59 0.88 -6.26
N ASP A 81 3.78 2.15 -6.02
CA ASP A 81 4.99 2.90 -6.39
C ASP A 81 5.17 4.12 -5.46
N SER A 82 6.11 5.00 -5.78
CA SER A 82 6.18 6.30 -5.11
C SER A 82 4.90 7.11 -5.38
N SER A 83 4.43 7.83 -4.37
CA SER A 83 3.19 8.61 -4.51
C SER A 83 3.27 9.66 -5.63
N GLY A 84 4.46 10.15 -5.95
CA GLY A 84 4.68 11.07 -7.08
C GLY A 84 4.44 10.41 -8.43
N LYS A 85 4.93 9.20 -8.64
CA LYS A 85 4.67 8.43 -9.86
C LYS A 85 3.21 8.04 -9.99
N LEU A 86 2.58 7.60 -8.88
CA LEU A 86 1.16 7.27 -8.86
C LEU A 86 0.30 8.48 -9.23
N LEU A 87 0.60 9.65 -8.67
CA LEU A 87 -0.06 10.91 -9.05
C LEU A 87 0.11 11.20 -10.55
N THR A 88 1.30 10.98 -11.11
CA THR A 88 1.56 11.19 -12.54
C THR A 88 0.68 10.27 -13.38
N GLN A 89 0.58 8.98 -13.04
CA GLN A 89 -0.28 8.03 -13.73
C GLN A 89 -1.75 8.42 -13.66
N ILE A 90 -2.25 8.85 -12.48
CA ILE A 90 -3.63 9.35 -12.32
C ILE A 90 -3.88 10.57 -13.22
N LYS A 91 -2.94 11.52 -13.27
CA LYS A 91 -3.03 12.70 -14.13
C LYS A 91 -3.00 12.37 -15.63
N GLU A 92 -2.37 11.27 -16.00
CA GLU A 92 -2.32 10.74 -17.37
C GLU A 92 -3.55 9.89 -17.72
N GLY A 93 -4.48 9.72 -16.78
CA GLY A 93 -5.75 9.04 -16.99
C GLY A 93 -5.73 7.54 -16.66
N ALA A 94 -4.80 7.09 -15.83
CA ALA A 94 -4.85 5.72 -15.31
C ALA A 94 -6.06 5.55 -14.39
N ASP A 95 -6.75 4.41 -14.53
CA ASP A 95 -7.85 4.04 -13.67
C ASP A 95 -7.36 3.89 -12.21
N CYS A 96 -8.02 4.60 -11.30
CA CYS A 96 -7.74 4.55 -9.87
C CYS A 96 -9.01 4.90 -9.11
N ASP A 97 -9.48 3.99 -8.26
CA ASP A 97 -10.71 4.18 -7.48
C ASP A 97 -10.39 4.75 -6.09
N LEU A 98 -9.24 4.38 -5.52
CA LEU A 98 -8.76 4.88 -4.22
C LEU A 98 -7.26 5.18 -4.29
N PHE A 99 -6.84 6.36 -3.83
CA PHE A 99 -5.44 6.75 -3.74
C PHE A 99 -5.01 6.96 -2.30
N ILE A 100 -3.87 6.34 -1.91
CA ILE A 100 -3.25 6.49 -0.59
C ILE A 100 -1.82 6.96 -0.77
N SER A 101 -1.54 8.18 -0.34
CA SER A 101 -0.24 8.84 -0.50
C SER A 101 0.58 8.84 0.78
N ALA A 102 1.89 8.72 0.66
CA ALA A 102 2.83 8.86 1.79
C ALA A 102 3.15 10.33 2.16
N ALA A 103 2.46 11.29 1.56
CA ALA A 103 2.54 12.70 1.93
C ALA A 103 1.31 13.47 1.45
N PRO A 104 0.91 14.54 2.15
CA PRO A 104 -0.22 15.40 1.75
C PRO A 104 -0.03 16.09 0.39
N LYS A 105 1.21 16.36 -0.03
CA LYS A 105 1.52 17.10 -1.26
C LYS A 105 0.85 16.50 -2.50
N GLN A 106 0.92 15.18 -2.67
CA GLN A 106 0.37 14.51 -3.84
C GLN A 106 -1.17 14.49 -3.80
N MET A 107 -1.74 14.33 -2.63
CA MET A 107 -3.20 14.40 -2.44
C MET A 107 -3.72 15.81 -2.70
N ASN A 108 -3.05 16.83 -2.17
CA ASN A 108 -3.39 18.24 -2.38
C ASN A 108 -3.47 18.62 -3.85
N ALA A 109 -2.61 18.05 -4.70
CA ALA A 109 -2.54 18.35 -6.13
C ALA A 109 -3.79 17.94 -6.92
N MET A 110 -4.72 17.20 -6.31
CA MET A 110 -5.96 16.70 -6.92
C MET A 110 -7.22 17.15 -6.17
N ASP A 111 -7.05 17.92 -5.10
CA ASP A 111 -8.12 18.32 -4.19
C ASP A 111 -8.76 19.64 -4.67
N ALA A 112 -10.05 19.57 -5.02
CA ALA A 112 -10.82 20.71 -5.51
C ALA A 112 -10.86 21.89 -4.51
N SER A 113 -10.81 21.60 -3.20
CA SER A 113 -10.84 22.64 -2.16
C SER A 113 -9.58 23.52 -2.18
N LEU A 114 -8.52 23.05 -2.84
CA LEU A 114 -7.23 23.73 -2.97
C LEU A 114 -7.02 24.36 -4.36
N ILE A 115 -8.04 24.39 -5.23
CA ILE A 115 -8.01 25.09 -6.51
C ILE A 115 -7.83 26.59 -6.23
N GLY A 116 -6.82 27.19 -6.88
CA GLY A 116 -6.41 28.57 -6.64
C GLY A 116 -5.18 28.74 -5.76
N ASP A 117 -4.77 27.69 -5.03
CA ASP A 117 -3.49 27.62 -4.36
C ASP A 117 -2.46 27.00 -5.31
N ALA A 118 -1.64 27.86 -5.93
CA ALA A 118 -0.64 27.43 -6.95
C ALA A 118 0.47 26.53 -6.39
N GLU A 119 0.67 26.51 -5.07
CA GLU A 119 1.66 25.64 -4.44
C GLU A 119 1.09 24.25 -4.15
N LYS A 120 -0.21 24.17 -3.80
CA LYS A 120 -0.86 22.92 -3.40
C LYS A 120 -1.53 22.22 -4.57
N ASN A 121 -2.31 22.94 -5.39
CA ASN A 121 -2.99 22.39 -6.56
C ASN A 121 -2.68 23.22 -7.81
N PRO A 122 -1.43 23.16 -8.33
CA PRO A 122 -0.95 24.04 -9.42
C PRO A 122 -1.69 23.83 -10.76
N ASN A 123 -2.32 22.66 -10.94
CA ASN A 123 -3.02 22.32 -12.18
C ASN A 123 -4.54 22.49 -12.08
N GLY A 124 -5.07 22.90 -10.93
CA GLY A 124 -6.50 23.06 -10.70
C GLY A 124 -7.31 21.77 -10.86
N LEU A 125 -6.74 20.63 -10.46
CA LEU A 125 -7.38 19.32 -10.60
C LEU A 125 -8.48 19.14 -9.54
N ASP A 126 -9.56 18.48 -9.96
CA ASP A 126 -10.71 18.09 -9.15
C ASP A 126 -11.01 16.61 -9.40
N LEU A 127 -10.20 15.73 -8.79
CA LEU A 127 -10.28 14.29 -9.00
C LEU A 127 -10.75 13.52 -7.76
N ILE A 128 -10.79 14.16 -6.60
CA ILE A 128 -11.19 13.54 -5.33
C ILE A 128 -12.69 13.70 -5.15
N VAL A 129 -13.37 12.65 -4.72
CA VAL A 129 -14.77 12.71 -4.27
C VAL A 129 -14.84 13.61 -3.05
N THR A 130 -15.75 14.58 -3.08
CA THR A 130 -15.93 15.55 -1.99
C THR A 130 -16.13 14.82 -0.65
N ASP A 131 -15.43 15.30 0.38
CA ASP A 131 -15.49 14.78 1.75
C ASP A 131 -14.99 13.33 1.94
N SER A 132 -14.42 12.68 0.90
CA SER A 132 -13.82 11.34 1.05
C SER A 132 -12.41 11.35 1.63
N ARG A 133 -11.72 12.50 1.58
CA ARG A 133 -10.33 12.61 2.05
C ARG A 133 -10.23 12.48 3.56
N VAL A 134 -9.36 11.57 3.99
CA VAL A 134 -9.01 11.36 5.40
C VAL A 134 -7.49 11.36 5.57
N ASP A 135 -7.01 11.81 6.71
CA ASP A 135 -5.64 11.55 7.15
C ASP A 135 -5.67 10.17 7.81
N LEU A 136 -5.27 9.13 7.07
CA LEU A 136 -5.48 7.74 7.46
C LEU A 136 -4.46 7.28 8.50
N LEU A 137 -3.17 7.54 8.25
CA LEU A 137 -2.06 7.03 9.05
C LEU A 137 -0.98 8.09 9.25
N GLU A 138 -0.23 7.95 10.35
CA GLU A 138 1.04 8.62 10.57
C GLU A 138 2.20 7.60 10.54
N ASN A 139 3.36 8.02 10.02
CA ASN A 139 4.58 7.24 9.99
C ASN A 139 5.75 8.07 10.55
N LYS A 140 6.95 7.48 10.58
CA LYS A 140 8.18 8.17 11.00
C LYS A 140 9.24 8.03 9.93
N VAL A 141 9.94 9.11 9.62
CA VAL A 141 11.17 9.06 8.82
C VAL A 141 12.31 8.65 9.74
N THR A 142 13.10 7.67 9.32
CA THR A 142 14.17 7.09 10.13
C THR A 142 15.50 7.10 9.39
N LEU A 143 16.58 7.15 10.15
CA LEU A 143 17.92 6.87 9.71
C LEU A 143 18.20 5.38 9.93
N THR A 144 18.51 4.66 8.86
CA THR A 144 18.75 3.22 8.88
C THR A 144 20.15 2.89 8.40
N VAL A 145 20.66 1.80 8.91
CA VAL A 145 21.98 1.28 8.59
C VAL A 145 21.93 -0.21 8.25
N PRO A 146 22.87 -0.73 7.44
CA PRO A 146 22.98 -2.15 7.21
C PRO A 146 23.39 -2.91 8.47
N ALA A 147 23.28 -4.23 8.43
CA ALA A 147 23.65 -5.09 9.54
C ALA A 147 25.08 -4.81 10.03
N GLY A 148 25.23 -4.70 11.34
CA GLY A 148 26.51 -4.44 11.99
C GLY A 148 26.98 -2.98 11.98
N ASN A 149 26.27 -2.08 11.30
CA ASN A 149 26.57 -0.63 11.28
C ASN A 149 28.08 -0.33 11.14
N PRO A 150 28.73 -0.69 10.03
CA PRO A 150 30.18 -0.63 9.91
C PRO A 150 30.80 0.77 10.02
N LYS A 151 29.98 1.81 9.87
CA LYS A 151 30.40 3.21 10.00
C LYS A 151 30.10 3.82 11.37
N GLY A 152 29.43 3.09 12.28
CA GLY A 152 29.08 3.57 13.61
C GLY A 152 28.17 4.80 13.58
N ILE A 153 27.23 4.85 12.62
CA ILE A 153 26.28 5.97 12.49
C ILE A 153 25.16 5.75 13.50
N GLU A 154 24.92 6.72 14.37
CA GLU A 154 23.96 6.59 15.47
C GLU A 154 22.85 7.64 15.42
N ARG A 155 23.09 8.82 14.81
CA ARG A 155 22.15 9.95 14.83
C ARG A 155 22.23 10.81 13.57
N PHE A 156 21.16 11.55 13.30
CA PHE A 156 21.09 12.47 12.16
C PHE A 156 22.13 13.60 12.23
N ASP A 157 22.41 14.14 13.41
CA ASP A 157 23.44 15.18 13.57
C ASP A 157 24.84 14.68 13.22
N GLN A 158 25.16 13.44 13.63
CA GLN A 158 26.42 12.78 13.26
C GLN A 158 26.45 12.51 11.74
N LEU A 159 25.35 11.99 11.15
CA LEU A 159 25.24 11.79 9.71
C LEU A 159 25.53 13.08 8.95
N ALA A 160 24.99 14.21 9.41
CA ALA A 160 25.22 15.50 8.76
C ALA A 160 26.70 15.88 8.66
N GLU A 161 27.48 15.64 9.70
CA GLU A 161 28.92 15.91 9.71
C GLU A 161 29.70 14.91 8.82
N LEU A 162 29.39 13.60 8.90
CA LEU A 162 30.01 12.56 8.09
C LEU A 162 29.73 12.78 6.59
N LEU A 163 28.52 13.20 6.26
CA LEU A 163 28.14 13.45 4.86
C LEU A 163 28.85 14.68 4.29
N LYS A 164 28.92 15.78 5.05
CA LYS A 164 29.70 16.98 4.68
C LYS A 164 31.19 16.68 4.56
N GLY A 165 31.73 15.80 5.41
CA GLY A 165 33.10 15.29 5.37
C GLY A 165 33.38 14.34 4.21
N GLY A 166 32.34 13.83 3.53
CA GLY A 166 32.48 12.87 2.43
C GLY A 166 32.84 11.45 2.89
N GLU A 167 32.55 11.09 4.13
CA GLU A 167 32.98 9.85 4.76
C GLU A 167 31.97 8.70 4.60
N VAL A 168 30.73 9.02 4.19
CA VAL A 168 29.62 8.05 4.09
C VAL A 168 28.89 8.18 2.77
N LEU A 169 28.29 7.07 2.31
CA LEU A 169 27.34 7.00 1.21
C LEU A 169 25.93 6.87 1.80
N LEU A 170 25.01 7.68 1.30
CA LEU A 170 23.63 7.75 1.77
C LEU A 170 22.65 7.44 0.65
N ALA A 171 21.72 6.53 0.86
CA ALA A 171 20.58 6.30 -0.01
C ALA A 171 19.37 7.12 0.42
N ILE A 172 18.75 7.81 -0.53
CA ILE A 172 17.55 8.64 -0.32
C ILE A 172 16.54 8.43 -1.47
N GLY A 173 15.28 8.78 -1.26
CA GLY A 173 14.30 8.88 -2.35
C GLY A 173 14.61 10.07 -3.26
N ASN A 174 14.33 9.96 -4.56
CA ASN A 174 14.40 11.11 -5.46
C ASN A 174 13.28 12.14 -5.18
N SER A 175 13.22 13.25 -5.90
CA SER A 175 12.26 14.35 -5.68
C SER A 175 10.78 13.96 -5.80
N ASP A 176 10.45 12.87 -6.52
CA ASP A 176 9.08 12.38 -6.70
C ASP A 176 8.66 11.41 -5.59
N VAL A 177 9.62 10.99 -4.78
CA VAL A 177 9.38 10.08 -3.64
C VAL A 177 9.12 10.89 -2.37
N PRO A 178 7.97 10.70 -1.69
CA PRO A 178 7.68 11.47 -0.48
C PRO A 178 8.79 11.42 0.58
N VAL A 179 9.40 10.25 0.85
CA VAL A 179 10.51 10.19 1.81
C VAL A 179 11.73 11.00 1.38
N GLY A 180 11.96 11.15 0.07
CA GLY A 180 12.98 12.06 -0.46
C GLY A 180 12.66 13.53 -0.15
N GLN A 181 11.38 13.93 -0.27
CA GLN A 181 10.92 15.27 0.08
C GLN A 181 11.07 15.54 1.59
N TYR A 182 10.81 14.56 2.45
CA TYR A 182 11.11 14.65 3.88
C TYR A 182 12.61 14.71 4.16
N THR A 183 13.42 13.96 3.42
CA THR A 183 14.90 14.00 3.51
C THR A 183 15.44 15.40 3.20
N LEU A 184 14.93 16.07 2.18
CA LEU A 184 15.35 17.44 1.87
C LEU A 184 15.00 18.42 2.99
N LYS A 185 13.90 18.23 3.71
CA LYS A 185 13.60 19.04 4.91
C LYS A 185 14.61 18.78 6.03
N ILE A 186 15.00 17.51 6.25
CA ILE A 186 16.05 17.14 7.21
C ILE A 186 17.40 17.76 6.81
N PHE A 187 17.74 17.74 5.52
CA PHE A 187 18.94 18.38 4.99
C PHE A 187 18.94 19.89 5.28
N ASN A 188 17.80 20.56 5.01
CA ASN A 188 17.65 21.98 5.32
C ASN A 188 17.79 22.26 6.83
N TYR A 189 17.22 21.41 7.69
CA TYR A 189 17.32 21.53 9.15
C TYR A 189 18.78 21.49 9.64
N TYR A 190 19.61 20.60 9.06
CA TYR A 190 21.03 20.47 9.38
C TYR A 190 21.97 21.32 8.51
N GLY A 191 21.44 22.16 7.64
CA GLY A 191 22.25 22.99 6.73
C GLY A 191 23.11 22.16 5.79
N ILE A 192 22.57 21.04 5.25
CA ILE A 192 23.21 20.23 4.22
C ILE A 192 22.72 20.72 2.86
N ASP A 193 23.67 21.14 2.01
CA ASP A 193 23.40 21.43 0.63
C ASP A 193 23.46 20.12 -0.17
N GLU A 194 22.30 19.67 -0.70
CA GLU A 194 22.19 18.45 -1.48
C GLU A 194 23.18 18.43 -2.65
N THR A 195 23.38 19.57 -3.32
CA THR A 195 24.27 19.66 -4.49
C THR A 195 25.73 19.50 -4.10
N ALA A 196 26.11 19.98 -2.92
CA ALA A 196 27.48 19.86 -2.41
C ALA A 196 27.84 18.42 -2.02
N VAL A 197 26.86 17.60 -1.65
CA VAL A 197 27.04 16.20 -1.25
C VAL A 197 26.55 15.21 -2.29
N ALA A 198 26.14 15.65 -3.48
CA ALA A 198 25.50 14.83 -4.51
C ALA A 198 26.30 13.57 -4.90
N ASN A 199 27.65 13.63 -4.87
CA ASN A 199 28.50 12.49 -5.15
C ASN A 199 28.54 11.43 -4.03
N LYS A 200 27.85 11.68 -2.92
CA LYS A 200 27.68 10.78 -1.77
C LYS A 200 26.25 10.24 -1.66
N LEU A 201 25.37 10.70 -2.54
CA LEU A 201 23.98 10.27 -2.56
C LEU A 201 23.72 9.23 -3.64
N THR A 202 22.86 8.28 -3.32
CA THR A 202 22.19 7.42 -4.29
C THR A 202 20.70 7.60 -4.16
N TYR A 203 20.00 7.54 -5.29
CA TYR A 203 18.58 7.86 -5.35
C TYR A 203 17.76 6.63 -5.71
N GLY A 204 16.75 6.31 -4.90
CA GLY A 204 15.72 5.34 -5.25
C GLY A 204 14.52 6.00 -5.90
N ASN A 205 13.85 5.29 -6.80
CA ASN A 205 12.62 5.74 -7.46
C ASN A 205 11.37 5.49 -6.62
N ASN A 206 11.50 4.75 -5.55
CA ASN A 206 10.55 4.55 -4.45
C ASN A 206 11.31 4.16 -3.19
N VAL A 207 10.63 4.11 -2.05
CA VAL A 207 11.27 3.82 -0.75
C VAL A 207 11.82 2.39 -0.67
N LYS A 208 11.21 1.42 -1.37
CA LYS A 208 11.70 0.02 -1.38
C LYS A 208 13.08 -0.09 -2.04
N GLU A 209 13.32 0.66 -3.12
CA GLU A 209 14.65 0.73 -3.73
C GLU A 209 15.69 1.32 -2.79
N VAL A 210 15.33 2.36 -2.00
CA VAL A 210 16.22 2.92 -0.98
C VAL A 210 16.54 1.86 0.09
N ALA A 211 15.54 1.15 0.60
CA ALA A 211 15.71 0.09 1.59
C ALA A 211 16.61 -1.04 1.07
N SER A 212 16.44 -1.45 -0.21
CA SER A 212 17.29 -2.47 -0.85
C SER A 212 18.75 -2.05 -0.91
N GLN A 213 19.04 -0.79 -1.29
CA GLN A 213 20.41 -0.28 -1.35
C GLN A 213 21.11 -0.36 0.02
N VAL A 214 20.37 -0.11 1.11
CA VAL A 214 20.89 -0.23 2.48
C VAL A 214 21.09 -1.70 2.86
N SER A 215 20.09 -2.56 2.63
CA SER A 215 20.13 -3.97 3.02
C SER A 215 21.21 -4.75 2.29
N GLU A 216 21.50 -4.40 1.04
CA GLU A 216 22.56 -5.01 0.22
C GLU A 216 23.95 -4.45 0.53
N GLY A 217 24.05 -3.44 1.41
CA GLY A 217 25.32 -2.81 1.75
C GLY A 217 25.94 -2.00 0.60
N ALA A 218 25.13 -1.58 -0.37
CA ALA A 218 25.56 -0.70 -1.47
C ALA A 218 25.89 0.71 -0.98
N VAL A 219 25.33 1.10 0.17
CA VAL A 219 25.53 2.36 0.88
C VAL A 219 25.77 2.13 2.36
N ASP A 220 26.26 3.15 3.06
CA ASP A 220 26.54 3.07 4.50
C ASP A 220 25.28 3.31 5.37
N CYS A 221 24.29 4.04 4.83
CA CYS A 221 23.02 4.33 5.51
C CYS A 221 21.95 4.75 4.51
N GLY A 222 20.71 4.84 5.00
CA GLY A 222 19.56 5.32 4.22
C GLY A 222 18.56 6.08 5.07
N ILE A 223 17.80 6.97 4.43
CA ILE A 223 16.67 7.66 5.05
C ILE A 223 15.39 7.08 4.43
N ILE A 224 14.65 6.32 5.25
CA ILE A 224 13.41 5.61 4.87
C ILE A 224 12.36 5.75 5.99
N TYR A 225 11.18 5.18 5.78
CA TYR A 225 10.19 5.12 6.86
C TYR A 225 10.45 3.99 7.84
N ALA A 226 9.95 4.13 9.07
CA ALA A 226 10.04 3.09 10.10
C ALA A 226 9.43 1.75 9.63
N THR A 227 8.33 1.82 8.91
CA THR A 227 7.65 0.66 8.33
C THR A 227 8.51 -0.08 7.31
N ASP A 228 9.22 0.65 6.44
CA ASP A 228 10.13 0.03 5.46
C ASP A 228 11.37 -0.56 6.13
N ALA A 229 11.89 0.10 7.17
CA ALA A 229 12.97 -0.44 7.98
C ALA A 229 12.56 -1.76 8.65
N HIS A 230 11.34 -1.81 9.21
CA HIS A 230 10.76 -3.02 9.80
C HIS A 230 10.64 -4.14 8.76
N SER A 231 10.00 -3.88 7.62
CA SER A 231 9.79 -4.86 6.54
C SER A 231 11.10 -5.38 5.95
N ALA A 232 12.13 -4.54 5.85
CA ALA A 232 13.44 -4.92 5.33
C ALA A 232 14.38 -5.51 6.39
N GLY A 233 13.96 -5.58 7.66
CA GLY A 233 14.81 -6.04 8.78
C GLY A 233 16.04 -5.17 9.01
N LEU A 234 15.96 -3.88 8.68
CA LEU A 234 17.05 -2.93 8.84
C LEU A 234 17.11 -2.36 10.27
N THR A 235 18.31 -1.99 10.69
CA THR A 235 18.49 -1.33 11.98
C THR A 235 18.18 0.15 11.87
N VAL A 236 17.15 0.60 12.60
CA VAL A 236 16.89 2.02 12.84
C VAL A 236 17.83 2.50 13.92
N VAL A 237 18.60 3.54 13.63
CA VAL A 237 19.53 4.16 14.60
C VAL A 237 19.03 5.51 15.12
N ASP A 238 18.16 6.19 14.34
CA ASP A 238 17.53 7.45 14.77
C ASP A 238 16.20 7.67 14.04
N SER A 239 15.34 8.53 14.59
CA SER A 239 14.07 8.93 14.00
C SER A 239 13.99 10.45 13.92
N ALA A 240 13.55 10.96 12.75
CA ALA A 240 13.36 12.39 12.57
C ALA A 240 12.21 12.91 13.45
N THR A 241 12.42 14.09 14.02
CA THR A 241 11.39 14.81 14.79
C THR A 241 10.50 15.64 13.86
N ALA A 242 9.35 16.07 14.37
CA ALA A 242 8.48 17.00 13.65
C ALA A 242 9.18 18.34 13.33
N GLU A 243 10.17 18.76 14.11
CA GLU A 243 10.98 19.96 13.83
C GLU A 243 11.88 19.77 12.61
N MET A 244 12.37 18.55 12.37
CA MET A 244 13.25 18.22 11.25
C MET A 244 12.49 18.16 9.92
N CYS A 245 11.32 17.53 9.88
CA CYS A 245 10.64 17.26 8.60
C CYS A 245 9.12 17.47 8.60
N GLY A 246 8.50 17.80 9.74
CA GLY A 246 7.04 17.83 9.92
C GLY A 246 6.47 16.45 10.23
N GLN A 247 5.15 16.40 10.44
CA GLN A 247 4.44 15.12 10.57
C GLN A 247 4.41 14.38 9.24
N VAL A 248 4.47 13.05 9.29
CA VAL A 248 4.48 12.17 8.13
C VAL A 248 3.10 11.53 7.98
N ILE A 249 2.18 12.30 7.43
CA ILE A 249 0.78 11.91 7.25
C ILE A 249 0.60 11.18 5.92
N TYR A 250 -0.19 10.10 5.96
CA TYR A 250 -0.64 9.31 4.83
C TYR A 250 -2.13 9.59 4.58
N PRO A 251 -2.47 10.58 3.77
CA PRO A 251 -3.85 10.81 3.38
C PRO A 251 -4.33 9.76 2.39
N ALA A 252 -5.62 9.41 2.51
CA ALA A 252 -6.34 8.57 1.58
C ALA A 252 -7.58 9.31 1.07
N ALA A 253 -7.96 9.06 -0.19
CA ALA A 253 -9.18 9.61 -0.76
C ALA A 253 -9.71 8.73 -1.88
N VAL A 254 -11.03 8.66 -2.00
CA VAL A 254 -11.72 8.07 -3.15
C VAL A 254 -11.61 9.02 -4.34
N LEU A 255 -11.30 8.48 -5.52
CA LEU A 255 -11.30 9.23 -6.76
C LEU A 255 -12.66 9.15 -7.43
N LYS A 256 -13.01 10.20 -8.19
CA LYS A 256 -14.25 10.28 -8.94
C LYS A 256 -14.29 9.24 -10.05
N GLY A 257 -15.36 8.46 -10.10
CA GLY A 257 -15.54 7.37 -11.07
C GLY A 257 -16.82 6.58 -10.83
N ASP A 258 -16.95 5.44 -11.50
CA ASP A 258 -18.17 4.64 -11.45
C ASP A 258 -18.24 3.71 -10.21
N LYS A 259 -17.18 3.63 -9.39
CA LYS A 259 -17.06 2.72 -8.25
C LYS A 259 -16.90 3.44 -6.91
N GLU A 260 -17.38 4.69 -6.83
CA GLU A 260 -17.21 5.54 -5.64
C GLU A 260 -17.72 4.86 -4.35
N ASP A 261 -18.91 4.22 -4.40
CA ASP A 261 -19.50 3.56 -3.22
C ASP A 261 -18.61 2.40 -2.72
N ALA A 262 -18.16 1.54 -3.63
CA ALA A 262 -17.30 0.40 -3.26
C ALA A 262 -15.91 0.86 -2.76
N ALA A 263 -15.36 1.92 -3.34
CA ALA A 263 -14.11 2.52 -2.89
C ALA A 263 -14.27 3.18 -1.52
N GLN A 264 -15.44 3.80 -1.25
CA GLN A 264 -15.76 4.37 0.05
C GLN A 264 -15.90 3.29 1.13
N ASP A 265 -16.54 2.17 0.81
CA ASP A 265 -16.66 1.01 1.71
C ASP A 265 -15.28 0.44 2.06
N PHE A 266 -14.39 0.32 1.06
CA PHE A 266 -13.02 -0.14 1.30
C PHE A 266 -12.22 0.88 2.13
N LEU A 267 -12.36 2.17 1.87
CA LEU A 267 -11.73 3.22 2.68
C LEU A 267 -12.24 3.21 4.13
N ALA A 268 -13.54 2.97 4.33
CA ALA A 268 -14.11 2.83 5.66
C ALA A 268 -13.57 1.58 6.38
N TYR A 269 -13.41 0.47 5.66
CA TYR A 269 -12.76 -0.73 6.20
C TYR A 269 -11.32 -0.46 6.67
N LEU A 270 -10.53 0.30 5.91
CA LEU A 270 -9.15 0.65 6.29
C LEU A 270 -9.06 1.48 7.58
N GLN A 271 -10.17 2.08 8.03
CA GLN A 271 -10.26 2.86 9.27
C GLN A 271 -10.76 2.03 10.47
N THR A 272 -11.07 0.74 10.28
CA THR A 272 -11.52 -0.13 11.38
C THR A 272 -10.37 -0.50 12.34
N ASP A 273 -10.70 -0.85 13.58
CA ASP A 273 -9.72 -1.31 14.58
C ASP A 273 -8.94 -2.55 14.07
N ALA A 274 -9.60 -3.43 13.30
CA ALA A 274 -8.96 -4.60 12.73
C ALA A 274 -7.89 -4.23 11.70
N ALA A 275 -8.19 -3.27 10.81
CA ALA A 275 -7.21 -2.77 9.83
C ALA A 275 -6.11 -1.97 10.53
N MET A 276 -6.45 -1.16 11.53
CA MET A 276 -5.48 -0.40 12.29
C MET A 276 -4.48 -1.30 13.01
N THR A 277 -4.92 -2.43 13.60
CA THR A 277 -4.03 -3.42 14.19
C THR A 277 -2.98 -3.95 13.20
N VAL A 278 -3.35 -4.15 11.94
CA VAL A 278 -2.40 -4.56 10.88
C VAL A 278 -1.39 -3.45 10.59
N PHE A 279 -1.84 -2.21 10.47
CA PHE A 279 -0.97 -1.06 10.25
C PHE A 279 0.01 -0.85 11.41
N GLU A 280 -0.47 -0.91 12.64
CA GLU A 280 0.35 -0.73 13.85
C GLU A 280 1.40 -1.83 14.02
N SER A 281 1.14 -3.04 13.54
CA SER A 281 2.08 -4.17 13.62
C SER A 281 3.41 -3.93 12.93
N VAL A 282 3.45 -3.02 11.97
CA VAL A 282 4.67 -2.64 11.23
C VAL A 282 5.19 -1.24 11.57
N GLY A 283 4.50 -0.51 12.47
CA GLY A 283 4.97 0.78 12.99
C GLY A 283 4.26 2.02 12.45
N PHE A 284 3.14 1.89 11.73
CA PHE A 284 2.21 3.00 11.53
C PHE A 284 1.47 3.32 12.84
N SER A 285 0.88 4.49 12.92
CA SER A 285 -0.12 4.87 13.91
C SER A 285 -1.31 5.52 13.21
N ALA A 286 -2.46 5.61 13.90
CA ALA A 286 -3.55 6.46 13.45
C ALA A 286 -3.08 7.92 13.37
N ALA A 287 -3.56 8.68 12.38
CA ALA A 287 -3.23 10.09 12.21
C ALA A 287 -4.08 11.02 13.09
#